data_a51af27a65dbc86177a2a6d86ef55d09
#
_entry.id   a51af27a65dbc86177a2a6d86ef55d09
#
_cell.length_a   1.000
_cell.length_b   1.000
_cell.length_c   1.000
_cell.angle_alpha   90.00
_cell.angle_beta   90.00
_cell.angle_gamma   90.00
#
_symmetry.space_group_name_H-M   'P 1'
#
loop_
_entity.id
_entity.type
_entity.pdbx_description
1 polymer ?
#
loop_
_entity_poly.entity_id
_entity_poly.type
_entity_poly.pdbx_seq_one_letter_code
_entity_poly.pdbx_strand_id
1 'polypeptide(L)'
;MSHPYHGLNELREMFLKFFETKGHLRLPSFSLVPQNDKSILLINAGMTPMKPWFKGEEEPPRRRVCTCQKCIRTGDIENVGKTARHGTYFEMLGNFSFGDYFKHEAIAWSWEFLTSPEWVGLEADRLYPSVDESDDEAWNIWHDAVSYTHLTLPTTERV
;
A
#
# COMPACT_ATOMS: atom_id res chain seq x y z
N MET A 1 -0.09 -3.16 27.53
CA MET A 1 -0.98 -4.17 26.91
C MET A 1 -0.16 -4.89 25.85
N SER A 2 -0.27 -6.21 25.70
CA SER A 2 0.45 -6.95 24.68
C SER A 2 -0.15 -6.58 23.31
N HIS A 3 0.67 -6.09 22.38
CA HIS A 3 0.24 -5.88 20.99
C HIS A 3 -0.28 -7.20 20.41
N PRO A 4 -1.36 -7.17 19.64
CA PRO A 4 -1.81 -8.36 18.94
C PRO A 4 -0.69 -8.84 18.02
N TYR A 5 -0.31 -10.09 18.15
CA TYR A 5 0.66 -10.72 17.24
C TYR A 5 -0.07 -11.25 16.03
N HIS A 6 0.28 -10.74 14.84
CA HIS A 6 -0.27 -11.20 13.58
C HIS A 6 0.79 -11.93 12.77
N GLY A 7 0.46 -13.14 12.33
CA GLY A 7 1.29 -13.88 11.38
C GLY A 7 1.22 -13.29 9.97
N LEU A 8 2.24 -13.59 9.15
CA LEU A 8 2.33 -13.07 7.77
C LEU A 8 1.09 -13.39 6.92
N ASN A 9 0.61 -14.63 6.98
CA ASN A 9 -0.60 -15.04 6.24
C ASN A 9 -1.86 -14.34 6.75
N GLU A 10 -1.92 -14.10 8.04
CA GLU A 10 -3.02 -13.38 8.68
C GLU A 10 -3.07 -11.92 8.23
N LEU A 11 -1.92 -11.24 8.20
CA LEU A 11 -1.84 -9.86 7.69
C LEU A 11 -2.25 -9.75 6.23
N ARG A 12 -1.84 -10.70 5.37
CA ARG A 12 -2.30 -10.74 3.98
C ARG A 12 -3.81 -10.85 3.88
N GLU A 13 -4.36 -11.80 4.58
CA GLU A 13 -5.80 -12.07 4.54
C GLU A 13 -6.60 -10.91 5.15
N MET A 14 -6.12 -10.34 6.23
CA MET A 14 -6.71 -9.18 6.90
C MET A 14 -6.79 -7.97 5.96
N PHE A 15 -5.69 -7.64 5.27
CA PHE A 15 -5.67 -6.54 4.31
C PHE A 15 -6.66 -6.77 3.16
N LEU A 16 -6.64 -7.95 2.56
CA LEU A 16 -7.52 -8.25 1.44
C LEU A 16 -9.00 -8.24 1.86
N LYS A 17 -9.34 -8.84 2.99
CA LYS A 17 -10.71 -8.80 3.55
C LYS A 17 -11.16 -7.39 3.88
N PHE A 18 -10.30 -6.57 4.48
CA PHE A 18 -10.62 -5.18 4.75
C PHE A 18 -11.05 -4.46 3.48
N PHE A 19 -10.25 -4.54 2.41
CA PHE A 19 -10.58 -3.86 1.16
C PHE A 19 -11.76 -4.50 0.42
N GLU A 20 -12.04 -5.79 0.59
CA GLU A 20 -13.29 -6.40 0.13
C GLU A 20 -14.51 -5.74 0.80
N THR A 21 -14.45 -5.40 2.10
CA THR A 21 -15.54 -4.66 2.78
C THR A 21 -15.73 -3.26 2.22
N LYS A 22 -14.70 -2.67 1.62
CA LYS A 22 -14.77 -1.37 0.92
C LYS A 22 -15.14 -1.50 -0.56
N GLY A 23 -15.59 -2.69 -1.00
CA GLY A 23 -16.07 -2.95 -2.35
C GLY A 23 -15.00 -3.26 -3.38
N HIS A 24 -13.77 -3.57 -2.95
CA HIS A 24 -12.71 -3.96 -3.87
C HIS A 24 -12.87 -5.41 -4.34
N LEU A 25 -12.55 -5.64 -5.59
CA LEU A 25 -12.39 -6.98 -6.14
C LEU A 25 -11.00 -7.49 -5.77
N ARG A 26 -10.95 -8.60 -5.05
CA ARG A 26 -9.70 -9.29 -4.77
C ARG A 26 -9.22 -10.02 -6.00
N LEU A 27 -8.01 -9.70 -6.46
CA LEU A 27 -7.34 -10.41 -7.53
C LEU A 27 -6.16 -11.24 -6.99
N PRO A 28 -5.87 -12.38 -7.62
CA PRO A 28 -4.65 -13.13 -7.31
C PRO A 28 -3.41 -12.33 -7.70
N SER A 29 -2.26 -12.69 -7.13
CA SER A 29 -0.97 -12.15 -7.59
C SER A 29 -0.76 -12.47 -9.07
N PHE A 30 -0.41 -11.47 -9.84
CA PHE A 30 0.02 -11.67 -11.22
C PHE A 30 1.35 -12.43 -11.26
N SER A 31 1.68 -13.02 -12.41
CA SER A 31 2.98 -13.62 -12.66
C SER A 31 4.10 -12.61 -12.43
N LEU A 32 5.22 -13.06 -11.87
CA LEU A 32 6.44 -12.24 -11.77
C LEU A 32 7.04 -11.91 -13.14
N VAL A 33 6.82 -12.79 -14.13
CA VAL A 33 7.25 -12.56 -15.51
C VAL A 33 6.20 -11.70 -16.21
N PRO A 34 6.56 -10.48 -16.67
CA PRO A 34 5.64 -9.59 -17.37
C PRO A 34 5.09 -10.26 -18.63
N GLN A 35 3.79 -10.15 -18.88
CA GLN A 35 3.18 -10.76 -20.07
C GLN A 35 3.35 -9.87 -21.31
N ASN A 36 3.17 -8.55 -21.17
CA ASN A 36 3.13 -7.62 -22.29
C ASN A 36 3.98 -6.34 -22.10
N ASP A 37 4.83 -6.28 -21.08
CA ASP A 37 5.68 -5.13 -20.78
C ASP A 37 7.17 -5.50 -20.99
N LYS A 38 7.74 -5.04 -22.10
CA LYS A 38 9.16 -5.25 -22.43
C LYS A 38 10.10 -4.28 -21.70
N SER A 39 9.58 -3.31 -20.98
CA SER A 39 10.37 -2.31 -20.26
C SER A 39 10.95 -2.83 -18.94
N ILE A 40 10.45 -3.96 -18.46
CA ILE A 40 10.88 -4.58 -17.20
C ILE A 40 11.12 -6.08 -17.38
N LEU A 41 12.09 -6.61 -16.65
CA LEU A 41 12.40 -8.03 -16.65
C LEU A 41 11.49 -8.83 -15.71
N LEU A 42 11.17 -8.26 -14.54
CA LEU A 42 10.32 -8.87 -13.52
C LEU A 42 9.40 -7.82 -12.93
N ILE A 43 8.23 -8.24 -12.48
CA ILE A 43 7.29 -7.35 -11.80
C ILE A 43 7.90 -6.86 -10.49
N ASN A 44 8.00 -5.54 -10.36
CA ASN A 44 8.68 -4.83 -9.27
C ASN A 44 7.77 -3.97 -8.41
N ALA A 45 6.48 -3.89 -8.74
CA ALA A 45 5.47 -3.16 -7.97
C ALA A 45 4.06 -3.71 -8.23
N GLY A 46 3.16 -3.51 -7.27
CA GLY A 46 1.78 -3.99 -7.35
C GLY A 46 0.99 -3.42 -8.52
N MET A 47 1.23 -2.16 -8.89
CA MET A 47 0.52 -1.52 -10.01
C MET A 47 1.07 -1.93 -11.39
N THR A 48 2.26 -2.48 -11.47
CA THR A 48 2.93 -2.72 -12.75
C THR A 48 2.11 -3.59 -13.72
N PRO A 49 1.49 -4.70 -13.29
CA PRO A 49 0.65 -5.50 -14.19
C PRO A 49 -0.64 -4.78 -14.61
N MET A 50 -1.03 -3.72 -13.90
CA MET A 50 -2.27 -2.98 -14.11
C MET A 50 -2.07 -1.69 -14.93
N LYS A 51 -0.85 -1.45 -15.45
CA LYS A 51 -0.54 -0.26 -16.26
C LYS A 51 -1.54 -0.01 -17.39
N PRO A 52 -2.00 -1.03 -18.17
CA PRO A 52 -2.99 -0.80 -19.22
C PRO A 52 -4.30 -0.21 -18.69
N TRP A 53 -4.75 -0.63 -17.51
CA TRP A 53 -5.97 -0.10 -16.87
C TRP A 53 -5.79 1.35 -16.42
N PHE A 54 -4.62 1.71 -15.87
CA PHE A 54 -4.32 3.10 -15.49
C PHE A 54 -4.19 4.03 -16.69
N LYS A 55 -3.74 3.51 -17.83
CA LYS A 55 -3.63 4.27 -19.08
C LYS A 55 -4.95 4.36 -19.87
N GLY A 56 -5.97 3.59 -19.48
CA GLY A 56 -7.22 3.48 -20.23
C GLY A 56 -7.09 2.69 -21.54
N GLU A 57 -6.04 1.90 -21.68
CA GLU A 57 -5.82 0.99 -22.82
C GLU A 57 -6.71 -0.25 -22.73
N GLU A 58 -7.02 -0.66 -21.50
CA GLU A 58 -7.92 -1.77 -21.18
C GLU A 58 -8.84 -1.37 -20.03
N GLU A 59 -10.05 -1.92 -19.99
CA GLU A 59 -10.94 -1.72 -18.86
C GLU A 59 -10.58 -2.65 -17.70
N PRO A 60 -10.51 -2.13 -16.45
CA PRO A 60 -10.30 -2.97 -15.29
C PRO A 60 -11.54 -3.84 -15.03
N PRO A 61 -11.38 -5.04 -14.45
CA PRO A 61 -12.51 -5.91 -14.12
C PRO A 61 -13.46 -5.30 -13.09
N ARG A 62 -12.99 -4.34 -12.33
CA ARG A 62 -13.76 -3.49 -11.40
C ARG A 62 -12.98 -2.21 -11.14
N ARG A 63 -13.67 -1.10 -10.84
CA ARG A 63 -13.01 0.18 -10.53
C ARG A 63 -12.22 0.16 -9.22
N ARG A 64 -12.54 -0.75 -8.31
CA ARG A 64 -11.83 -1.00 -7.06
C ARG A 64 -11.24 -2.40 -7.06
N VAL A 65 -9.93 -2.50 -6.93
CA VAL A 65 -9.20 -3.78 -6.94
C VAL A 65 -8.22 -3.80 -5.78
N CYS A 66 -8.06 -4.97 -5.14
CA CYS A 66 -6.98 -5.19 -4.17
C CYS A 66 -6.21 -6.47 -4.47
N THR A 67 -4.92 -6.45 -4.18
CA THR A 67 -4.01 -7.58 -4.40
C THR A 67 -2.96 -7.69 -3.30
N CYS A 68 -2.42 -8.90 -3.16
CA CYS A 68 -1.13 -9.13 -2.52
C CYS A 68 -0.17 -9.56 -3.62
N GLN A 69 0.52 -8.60 -4.26
CA GLN A 69 1.37 -8.83 -5.43
C GLN A 69 2.78 -9.22 -5.02
N LYS A 70 3.24 -10.36 -5.53
CA LYS A 70 4.65 -10.78 -5.48
C LYS A 70 5.50 -9.88 -6.36
N CYS A 71 6.60 -9.37 -5.79
CA CYS A 71 7.49 -8.42 -6.46
C CYS A 71 8.95 -8.82 -6.29
N ILE A 72 9.77 -8.47 -7.28
CA ILE A 72 11.22 -8.61 -7.21
C ILE A 72 11.87 -7.28 -7.58
N ARG A 73 12.81 -6.83 -6.74
CA ARG A 73 13.72 -5.70 -7.02
C ARG A 73 15.15 -6.14 -6.80
N THR A 74 16.01 -5.87 -7.78
CA THR A 74 17.42 -6.27 -7.75
C THR A 74 18.37 -5.09 -7.63
N GLY A 75 17.89 -3.85 -7.68
CA GLY A 75 18.72 -2.65 -7.58
C GLY A 75 19.54 -2.56 -6.29
N ASP A 76 19.02 -3.14 -5.20
CA ASP A 76 19.69 -3.12 -3.89
C ASP A 76 20.30 -4.47 -3.50
N ILE A 77 20.57 -5.36 -4.48
CA ILE A 77 21.05 -6.72 -4.21
C ILE A 77 22.35 -6.73 -3.40
N GLU A 78 23.21 -5.75 -3.61
CA GLU A 78 24.47 -5.60 -2.88
C GLU A 78 24.29 -5.27 -1.38
N ASN A 79 23.12 -4.75 -1.02
CA ASN A 79 22.76 -4.40 0.35
C ASN A 79 22.05 -5.53 1.10
N VAL A 80 21.62 -6.56 0.38
CA VAL A 80 20.96 -7.73 0.96
C VAL A 80 21.94 -8.49 1.87
N GLY A 81 21.54 -8.71 3.12
CA GLY A 81 22.37 -9.33 4.14
C GLY A 81 23.38 -8.38 4.82
N LYS A 82 23.56 -7.15 4.32
CA LYS A 82 24.37 -6.11 4.96
C LYS A 82 23.54 -5.15 5.78
N THR A 83 22.33 -4.87 5.35
CA THR A 83 21.35 -4.01 6.03
C THR A 83 20.15 -4.81 6.50
N ALA A 84 19.50 -4.37 7.55
CA ALA A 84 18.39 -5.10 8.18
C ALA A 84 17.08 -5.09 7.35
N ARG A 85 16.97 -4.26 6.30
CA ARG A 85 15.70 -3.97 5.63
C ARG A 85 15.69 -4.23 4.12
N HIS A 86 16.79 -4.64 3.52
CA HIS A 86 16.87 -4.90 2.09
C HIS A 86 16.65 -6.38 1.79
N GLY A 87 15.69 -6.65 0.91
CA GLY A 87 15.41 -7.96 0.35
C GLY A 87 15.13 -7.82 -1.15
N THR A 88 15.39 -8.87 -1.91
CA THR A 88 15.10 -8.87 -3.35
C THR A 88 13.65 -9.23 -3.65
N TYR A 89 13.09 -10.18 -2.90
CA TYR A 89 11.70 -10.62 -3.01
C TYR A 89 10.87 -10.01 -1.88
N PHE A 90 9.71 -9.50 -2.22
CA PHE A 90 8.73 -8.99 -1.26
C PHE A 90 7.31 -9.08 -1.82
N GLU A 91 6.33 -8.87 -0.97
CA GLU A 91 4.94 -8.75 -1.37
C GLU A 91 4.45 -7.33 -1.13
N MET A 92 3.69 -6.82 -2.09
CA MET A 92 3.08 -5.51 -2.02
C MET A 92 1.58 -5.67 -1.83
N LEU A 93 1.11 -5.27 -0.65
CA LEU A 93 -0.32 -5.16 -0.35
C LEU A 93 -0.83 -3.89 -1.01
N GLY A 94 -1.71 -4.02 -2.00
CA GLY A 94 -2.15 -2.91 -2.81
C GLY A 94 -3.67 -2.82 -2.90
N ASN A 95 -4.19 -1.60 -2.77
CA ASN A 95 -5.55 -1.23 -3.08
C ASN A 95 -5.52 -0.16 -4.18
N PHE A 96 -6.33 -0.35 -5.21
CA PHE A 96 -6.28 0.46 -6.44
C PHE A 96 -7.67 0.99 -6.76
N SER A 97 -7.70 2.27 -7.19
CA SER A 97 -8.90 2.96 -7.64
C SER A 97 -8.72 3.40 -9.11
N PHE A 98 -9.63 2.98 -9.97
CA PHE A 98 -9.64 3.37 -11.38
C PHE A 98 -10.76 4.39 -11.62
N GLY A 99 -10.47 5.66 -11.24
CA GLY A 99 -11.41 6.76 -11.37
C GLY A 99 -12.65 6.64 -10.48
N ASP A 100 -12.52 6.08 -9.28
CA ASP A 100 -13.63 5.91 -8.32
C ASP A 100 -13.38 6.75 -7.05
N TYR A 101 -12.41 6.41 -6.23
CA TYR A 101 -12.04 7.18 -5.04
C TYR A 101 -10.60 7.71 -5.13
N PHE A 102 -10.26 8.67 -4.25
CA PHE A 102 -8.91 9.24 -4.21
C PHE A 102 -8.43 9.44 -2.76
N LYS A 103 -7.81 10.57 -2.44
CA LYS A 103 -7.13 10.81 -1.15
C LYS A 103 -8.04 10.64 0.07
N HIS A 104 -9.26 11.14 -0.01
CA HIS A 104 -10.16 11.18 1.14
C HIS A 104 -10.46 9.79 1.69
N GLU A 105 -10.92 8.90 0.83
CA GLU A 105 -11.23 7.52 1.21
C GLU A 105 -9.97 6.73 1.50
N ALA A 106 -8.90 6.92 0.68
CA ALA A 106 -7.65 6.20 0.85
C ALA A 106 -7.01 6.48 2.22
N ILE A 107 -6.99 7.73 2.65
CA ILE A 107 -6.45 8.14 3.96
C ILE A 107 -7.33 7.60 5.09
N ALA A 108 -8.64 7.79 5.00
CA ALA A 108 -9.58 7.31 6.02
C ALA A 108 -9.50 5.79 6.21
N TRP A 109 -9.47 5.03 5.10
CA TRP A 109 -9.35 3.57 5.16
C TRP A 109 -7.98 3.10 5.63
N SER A 110 -6.90 3.79 5.27
CA SER A 110 -5.57 3.46 5.77
C SER A 110 -5.50 3.61 7.29
N TRP A 111 -6.06 4.71 7.82
CA TRP A 111 -6.13 4.95 9.24
C TRP A 111 -6.99 3.89 9.95
N GLU A 112 -8.19 3.64 9.45
CA GLU A 112 -9.09 2.61 9.97
C GLU A 112 -8.41 1.24 10.01
N PHE A 113 -7.79 0.82 8.89
CA PHE A 113 -7.12 -0.48 8.80
C PHE A 113 -6.01 -0.64 9.84
N LEU A 114 -5.19 0.39 10.02
CA LEU A 114 -4.04 0.32 10.92
C LEU A 114 -4.43 0.41 12.41
N THR A 115 -5.42 1.23 12.76
CA THR A 115 -5.73 1.57 14.16
C THR A 115 -6.91 0.81 14.74
N SER A 116 -7.85 0.34 13.91
CA SER A 116 -9.02 -0.40 14.41
C SER A 116 -8.60 -1.72 15.06
N PRO A 117 -9.10 -2.00 16.29
CA PRO A 117 -8.85 -3.28 16.96
C PRO A 117 -9.39 -4.51 16.21
N GLU A 118 -10.33 -4.30 15.30
CA GLU A 118 -10.91 -5.33 14.44
C GLU A 118 -9.95 -5.76 13.33
N TRP A 119 -9.00 -4.90 13.00
CA TRP A 119 -7.98 -5.12 11.97
C TRP A 119 -6.59 -5.22 12.60
N VAL A 120 -5.66 -4.33 12.24
CA VAL A 120 -4.26 -4.41 12.72
C VAL A 120 -4.15 -3.98 14.19
N GLY A 121 -4.92 -2.99 14.63
CA GLY A 121 -4.99 -2.56 16.02
C GLY A 121 -3.72 -1.91 16.55
N LEU A 122 -3.00 -1.16 15.71
CA LEU A 122 -1.82 -0.40 16.16
C LEU A 122 -2.24 0.78 17.04
N GLU A 123 -1.39 1.10 18.01
CA GLU A 123 -1.56 2.31 18.82
C GLU A 123 -1.36 3.56 17.95
N ALA A 124 -2.36 4.44 17.92
CA ALA A 124 -2.38 5.63 17.08
C ALA A 124 -1.19 6.57 17.34
N ASP A 125 -0.74 6.66 18.59
CA ASP A 125 0.41 7.48 19.03
C ASP A 125 1.77 7.01 18.50
N ARG A 126 1.83 5.83 17.89
CA ARG A 126 3.01 5.27 17.23
C ARG A 126 3.03 5.46 15.72
N LEU A 127 1.99 6.06 15.16
CA LEU A 127 1.86 6.30 13.73
C LEU A 127 2.12 7.76 13.40
N TYR A 128 3.01 8.01 12.45
CA TYR A 128 3.45 9.34 12.03
C TYR A 128 3.18 9.54 10.54
N PRO A 129 1.95 9.94 10.15
CA PRO A 129 1.66 10.29 8.78
C PRO A 129 2.53 11.45 8.31
N SER A 130 3.00 11.39 7.08
CA SER A 130 3.73 12.48 6.44
C SER A 130 3.08 12.86 5.12
N VAL A 131 3.09 14.16 4.80
CA VAL A 131 2.55 14.72 3.57
C VAL A 131 3.58 15.62 2.91
N ASP A 132 3.47 15.81 1.60
CA ASP A 132 4.26 16.80 0.87
C ASP A 132 3.84 18.22 1.31
N GLU A 133 4.81 19.15 1.41
CA GLU A 133 4.56 20.53 1.85
C GLU A 133 3.57 21.27 0.94
N SER A 134 3.46 20.87 -0.33
CA SER A 134 2.57 21.47 -1.30
C SER A 134 1.17 20.80 -1.36
N ASP A 135 0.95 19.71 -0.61
CA ASP A 135 -0.31 18.96 -0.63
C ASP A 135 -1.22 19.31 0.55
N ASP A 136 -1.79 20.53 0.49
CA ASP A 136 -2.73 21.03 1.50
C ASP A 136 -3.97 20.15 1.65
N GLU A 137 -4.42 19.49 0.56
CA GLU A 137 -5.57 18.58 0.59
C GLU A 137 -5.28 17.37 1.48
N ALA A 138 -4.16 16.69 1.24
CA ALA A 138 -3.75 15.54 2.05
C ALA A 138 -3.50 15.95 3.51
N TRP A 139 -2.90 17.13 3.74
CA TRP A 139 -2.72 17.70 5.07
C TRP A 139 -4.04 17.83 5.83
N ASN A 140 -5.03 18.46 5.22
CA ASN A 140 -6.35 18.69 5.86
C ASN A 140 -7.06 17.35 6.14
N ILE A 141 -7.02 16.40 5.19
CA ILE A 141 -7.67 15.10 5.38
C ILE A 141 -7.02 14.31 6.53
N TRP A 142 -5.68 14.29 6.60
CA TRP A 142 -4.98 13.66 7.71
C TRP A 142 -5.26 14.35 9.05
N HIS A 143 -5.30 15.70 9.05
CA HIS A 143 -5.62 16.48 10.23
C HIS A 143 -7.01 16.14 10.78
N ASP A 144 -7.98 15.94 9.91
CA ASP A 144 -9.34 15.56 10.31
C ASP A 144 -9.41 14.07 10.77
N ALA A 145 -8.63 13.20 10.16
CA ALA A 145 -8.61 11.77 10.47
C ALA A 145 -7.82 11.44 11.75
N VAL A 146 -6.76 12.21 12.02
CA VAL A 146 -5.81 11.97 13.12
C VAL A 146 -5.85 13.14 14.08
N SER A 147 -6.16 12.90 15.35
CA SER A 147 -6.10 13.93 16.39
C SER A 147 -4.71 14.60 16.41
N TYR A 148 -4.62 15.86 16.15
CA TYR A 148 -3.56 16.89 16.13
C TYR A 148 -2.06 16.56 16.42
N THR A 149 -1.73 15.44 17.05
CA THR A 149 -0.43 15.27 17.69
C THR A 149 0.64 14.55 16.83
N HIS A 150 0.29 14.01 15.66
CA HIS A 150 1.18 13.08 14.94
C HIS A 150 1.44 13.39 13.47
N LEU A 151 0.96 14.52 12.94
CA LEU A 151 1.29 14.95 11.58
C LEU A 151 2.71 15.52 11.54
N THR A 152 3.56 14.93 10.72
CA THR A 152 4.92 15.42 10.47
C THR A 152 5.07 15.81 9.01
N LEU A 153 5.77 16.93 8.76
CA LEU A 153 6.29 17.24 7.42
C LEU A 153 7.41 16.25 7.09
N PRO A 154 7.61 15.89 5.81
CA PRO A 154 8.70 15.03 5.44
C PRO A 154 10.01 15.67 5.85
N THR A 155 10.75 15.00 6.72
CA THR A 155 12.12 15.39 7.00
C THR A 155 12.96 15.11 5.76
N THR A 156 13.57 16.16 5.21
CA THR A 156 14.45 16.11 4.04
C THR A 156 15.80 15.45 4.33
N GLU A 157 15.96 14.74 5.41
CA GLU A 157 17.15 13.93 5.64
C GLU A 157 17.04 12.59 4.94
N ARG A 158 17.60 12.56 3.73
CA ARG A 158 18.01 11.31 3.09
C ARG A 158 19.23 10.79 3.85
N VAL A 159 19.03 9.74 4.64
CA VAL A 159 20.12 8.89 5.09
C VAL A 159 20.39 7.84 4.03
#